data_ecc6d93d1a07b586c03f460e2609d11c
#
_entry.id   ecc6d93d1a07b586c03f460e2609d11c
#
_cell.length_a   1.000
_cell.length_b   1.000
_cell.length_c   1.000
_cell.angle_alpha   90.00
_cell.angle_beta   90.00
_cell.angle_gamma   90.00
#
_symmetry.space_group_name_H-M   'P 1'
#
loop_
_entity.id
_entity.type
_entity.pdbx_description
1 polymer ?
#
loop_
_entity_poly.entity_id
_entity_poly.type
_entity_poly.pdbx_seq_one_letter_code
_entity_poly.pdbx_strand_id
1 'polypeptide(L)'
;KAIFFHKIANFFAIAKFDLIARIISQFSRFLTGIEIHPKAKIGRNLFIDHGMGVVIGETSDIGNNVTIYHNVTLGGISPSINANEQRDLKRHPTLHDNVVVGSGAQILGPIIIGKNSLIGANAVVTKDVPEKSIMVGIPARRVGDATKGFKPYAVTDKEE
;
A
#
# COMPACT_ATOMS: atom_id res chain seq x y z
N LYS A 1 6.70 -2.02 -14.00
CA LYS A 1 8.09 -2.46 -13.74
C LYS A 1 8.30 -2.80 -12.26
N ALA A 2 7.99 -1.92 -11.28
CA ALA A 2 8.20 -2.18 -9.85
C ALA A 2 7.53 -3.48 -9.36
N ILE A 3 6.27 -3.73 -9.74
CA ILE A 3 5.54 -4.94 -9.37
C ILE A 3 6.21 -6.21 -9.92
N PHE A 4 6.81 -6.15 -11.12
CA PHE A 4 7.55 -7.27 -11.68
C PHE A 4 8.77 -7.62 -10.82
N PHE A 5 9.59 -6.64 -10.46
CA PHE A 5 10.75 -6.85 -9.57
C PHE A 5 10.29 -7.30 -8.18
N HIS A 6 9.19 -6.77 -7.67
CA HIS A 6 8.64 -7.22 -6.39
C HIS A 6 8.27 -8.71 -6.41
N LYS A 7 7.63 -9.20 -7.47
CA LYS A 7 7.31 -10.64 -7.58
C LYS A 7 8.56 -11.53 -7.51
N ILE A 8 9.64 -11.11 -8.16
CA ILE A 8 10.92 -11.83 -8.10
C ILE A 8 11.50 -11.76 -6.68
N ALA A 9 11.57 -10.58 -6.10
CA ALA A 9 12.07 -10.38 -4.74
C ALA A 9 11.26 -11.17 -3.70
N ASN A 10 9.93 -11.18 -3.83
CA ASN A 10 9.03 -11.94 -2.96
C ASN A 10 9.27 -13.45 -3.06
N PHE A 11 9.47 -13.99 -4.26
CA PHE A 11 9.84 -15.40 -4.44
C PHE A 11 11.09 -15.77 -3.64
N PHE A 12 12.15 -14.97 -3.71
CA PHE A 12 13.36 -15.20 -2.92
C PHE A 12 13.15 -15.02 -1.42
N ALA A 13 12.31 -14.07 -1.01
CA ALA A 13 11.98 -13.88 0.40
C ALA A 13 11.20 -15.07 0.98
N ILE A 14 10.25 -15.63 0.23
CA ILE A 14 9.53 -16.86 0.61
C ILE A 14 10.50 -18.04 0.71
N ALA A 15 11.46 -18.15 -0.19
CA ALA A 15 12.51 -19.16 -0.19
C ALA A 15 13.59 -18.92 0.88
N LYS A 16 13.43 -17.89 1.75
CA LYS A 16 14.38 -17.50 2.82
C LYS A 16 15.75 -17.01 2.33
N PHE A 17 15.85 -16.58 1.10
CA PHE A 17 17.03 -15.90 0.56
C PHE A 17 16.90 -14.37 0.75
N ASP A 18 16.78 -13.91 1.99
CA ASP A 18 16.46 -12.52 2.34
C ASP A 18 17.45 -11.51 1.73
N LEU A 19 18.75 -11.83 1.70
CA LEU A 19 19.76 -10.93 1.12
C LEU A 19 19.53 -10.70 -0.38
N ILE A 20 19.26 -11.76 -1.14
CA ILE A 20 18.98 -11.67 -2.58
C ILE A 20 17.69 -10.88 -2.80
N ALA A 21 16.65 -11.18 -2.03
CA ALA A 21 15.38 -10.46 -2.08
C ALA A 21 15.57 -8.95 -1.84
N ARG A 22 16.41 -8.57 -0.87
CA ARG A 22 16.72 -7.16 -0.57
C ARG A 22 17.52 -6.49 -1.68
N ILE A 23 18.51 -7.15 -2.25
CA ILE A 23 19.29 -6.62 -3.39
C ILE A 23 18.35 -6.33 -4.57
N ILE A 24 17.47 -7.25 -4.93
CA ILE A 24 16.51 -7.07 -6.02
C ILE A 24 15.56 -5.91 -5.72
N SER A 25 15.05 -5.80 -4.49
CA SER A 25 14.14 -4.71 -4.13
C SER A 25 14.83 -3.34 -4.13
N GLN A 26 16.09 -3.24 -3.70
CA GLN A 26 16.86 -1.98 -3.77
C GLN A 26 17.18 -1.59 -5.22
N PHE A 27 17.51 -2.56 -6.07
CA PHE A 27 17.69 -2.32 -7.50
C PHE A 27 16.39 -1.82 -8.17
N SER A 28 15.25 -2.43 -7.82
CA SER A 28 13.93 -1.95 -8.27
C SER A 28 13.68 -0.52 -7.85
N ARG A 29 13.95 -0.18 -6.58
CA ARG A 29 13.82 1.17 -6.04
C ARG A 29 14.69 2.17 -6.81
N PHE A 30 15.94 1.83 -7.08
CA PHE A 30 16.86 2.67 -7.85
C PHE A 30 16.32 2.97 -9.25
N LEU A 31 15.76 1.96 -9.93
CA LEU A 31 15.25 2.09 -11.31
C LEU A 31 13.88 2.80 -11.40
N THR A 32 13.06 2.70 -10.36
CA THR A 32 11.64 3.09 -10.45
C THR A 32 11.24 4.20 -9.49
N GLY A 33 12.07 4.50 -8.49
CA GLY A 33 11.70 5.40 -7.41
C GLY A 33 10.62 4.86 -6.46
N ILE A 34 10.28 3.56 -6.58
CA ILE A 34 9.24 2.89 -5.79
C ILE A 34 9.89 1.87 -4.87
N GLU A 35 9.66 1.98 -3.57
CA GLU A 35 10.11 1.01 -2.59
C GLU A 35 8.98 0.04 -2.23
N ILE A 36 9.17 -1.25 -2.52
CA ILE A 36 8.27 -2.31 -2.08
C ILE A 36 9.09 -3.33 -1.31
N HIS A 37 8.73 -3.54 -0.04
CA HIS A 37 9.41 -4.55 0.75
C HIS A 37 9.16 -5.96 0.18
N PRO A 38 10.17 -6.84 0.06
CA PRO A 38 10.00 -8.17 -0.53
C PRO A 38 8.91 -9.03 0.11
N LYS A 39 8.67 -8.86 1.41
CA LYS A 39 7.65 -9.62 2.16
C LYS A 39 6.24 -9.03 2.11
N ALA A 40 6.05 -7.85 1.51
CA ALA A 40 4.72 -7.28 1.34
C ALA A 40 3.83 -8.21 0.50
N LYS A 41 2.56 -8.33 0.88
CA LYS A 41 1.59 -9.12 0.13
C LYS A 41 0.82 -8.21 -0.82
N ILE A 42 0.77 -8.59 -2.09
CA ILE A 42 0.12 -7.78 -3.13
C ILE A 42 -0.82 -8.68 -3.93
N GLY A 43 -2.09 -8.32 -3.93
CA GLY A 43 -3.13 -8.95 -4.73
C GLY A 43 -3.03 -8.67 -6.23
N ARG A 44 -4.08 -8.99 -6.97
CA ARG A 44 -4.12 -8.81 -8.43
C ARG A 44 -4.41 -7.35 -8.80
N ASN A 45 -3.90 -6.93 -9.95
CA ASN A 45 -4.22 -5.64 -10.57
C ASN A 45 -3.88 -4.44 -9.67
N LEU A 46 -2.79 -4.48 -8.89
CA LEU A 46 -2.28 -3.27 -8.26
C LEU A 46 -1.82 -2.30 -9.37
N PHE A 47 -2.40 -1.12 -9.39
CA PHE A 47 -2.01 -0.02 -10.29
C PHE A 47 -1.29 1.07 -9.48
N ILE A 48 -0.06 1.40 -9.89
CA ILE A 48 0.72 2.49 -9.30
C ILE A 48 0.88 3.55 -10.36
N ASP A 49 0.25 4.70 -10.14
CA ASP A 49 0.29 5.84 -11.06
C ASP A 49 1.39 6.82 -10.66
N HIS A 50 2.22 7.23 -11.64
CA HIS A 50 3.45 8.01 -11.46
C HIS A 50 4.50 7.33 -10.58
N GLY A 51 4.15 6.84 -9.43
CA GLY A 51 4.86 5.93 -8.54
C GLY A 51 6.05 6.50 -7.76
N MET A 52 6.66 7.59 -8.18
CA MET A 52 7.82 8.17 -7.49
C MET A 52 7.52 8.40 -6.01
N GLY A 53 8.43 7.97 -5.13
CA GLY A 53 8.30 8.16 -3.68
C GLY A 53 7.29 7.23 -2.98
N VAL A 54 6.69 6.26 -3.68
CA VAL A 54 5.84 5.25 -3.03
C VAL A 54 6.69 4.33 -2.16
N VAL A 55 6.23 4.10 -0.93
CA VAL A 55 6.85 3.18 0.03
C VAL A 55 5.81 2.20 0.55
N ILE A 56 6.04 0.90 0.32
CA ILE A 56 5.19 -0.19 0.81
C ILE A 56 5.98 -1.04 1.80
N GLY A 57 5.61 -0.95 3.08
CA GLY A 57 6.31 -1.60 4.19
C GLY A 57 6.14 -3.12 4.26
N GLU A 58 6.97 -3.76 5.06
CA GLU A 58 7.16 -5.22 5.16
C GLU A 58 5.87 -6.02 5.34
N THR A 59 5.04 -5.62 6.29
CA THR A 59 3.83 -6.36 6.66
C THR A 59 2.56 -5.76 6.02
N SER A 60 2.71 -4.95 4.97
CA SER A 60 1.57 -4.46 4.19
C SER A 60 0.86 -5.61 3.50
N ASP A 61 -0.47 -5.52 3.47
CA ASP A 61 -1.33 -6.46 2.76
C ASP A 61 -2.25 -5.66 1.83
N ILE A 62 -2.13 -5.88 0.53
CA ILE A 62 -2.84 -5.11 -0.49
C ILE A 62 -3.74 -6.05 -1.27
N GLY A 63 -5.05 -5.77 -1.24
CA GLY A 63 -6.08 -6.50 -1.95
C GLY A 63 -6.01 -6.36 -3.48
N ASN A 64 -7.10 -6.70 -4.13
CA ASN A 64 -7.21 -6.66 -5.58
C ASN A 64 -7.69 -5.30 -6.09
N ASN A 65 -7.29 -4.93 -7.32
CA ASN A 65 -7.72 -3.71 -8.00
C ASN A 65 -7.46 -2.44 -7.18
N VAL A 66 -6.37 -2.39 -6.45
CA VAL A 66 -5.97 -1.22 -5.67
C VAL A 66 -5.21 -0.25 -6.56
N THR A 67 -5.50 1.05 -6.39
CA THR A 67 -4.76 2.13 -7.07
C THR A 67 -3.99 2.96 -6.05
N ILE A 68 -2.72 3.20 -6.31
CA ILE A 68 -1.83 4.00 -5.45
C ILE A 68 -1.15 5.06 -6.30
N TYR A 69 -1.25 6.31 -5.88
CA TYR A 69 -0.55 7.42 -6.52
C TYR A 69 0.85 7.65 -5.92
N HIS A 70 1.60 8.57 -6.53
CA HIS A 70 2.95 8.91 -6.09
C HIS A 70 3.02 9.40 -4.63
N ASN A 71 4.19 9.29 -4.02
CA ASN A 71 4.49 9.73 -2.64
C ASN A 71 3.59 9.12 -1.55
N VAL A 72 2.89 8.02 -1.83
CA VAL A 72 2.10 7.31 -0.83
C VAL A 72 3.01 6.45 0.05
N THR A 73 2.76 6.49 1.35
CA THR A 73 3.45 5.61 2.32
C THR A 73 2.45 4.67 2.99
N LEU A 74 2.71 3.36 2.89
CA LEU A 74 2.10 2.32 3.72
C LEU A 74 3.12 1.95 4.80
N GLY A 75 3.08 2.67 5.93
CA GLY A 75 4.13 2.67 6.96
C GLY A 75 3.67 2.16 8.32
N GLY A 76 4.63 1.99 9.23
CA GLY A 76 4.38 1.82 10.66
C GLY A 76 4.10 3.17 11.34
N ILE A 77 3.51 3.16 12.55
CA ILE A 77 3.17 4.41 13.26
C ILE A 77 4.42 5.11 13.78
N SER A 78 5.35 4.38 14.36
CA SER A 78 6.55 4.96 14.99
C SER A 78 7.63 3.91 15.15
N PRO A 79 8.91 4.27 15.04
CA PRO A 79 9.94 3.46 15.66
C PRO A 79 9.67 3.46 17.15
N SER A 80 9.26 2.34 17.72
CA SER A 80 9.03 2.26 19.15
C SER A 80 10.36 2.33 19.89
N ILE A 81 10.29 2.77 21.14
CA ILE A 81 11.41 2.69 22.08
C ILE A 81 11.92 1.23 22.18
N ASN A 82 11.06 0.24 21.92
CA ASN A 82 11.36 -1.19 21.91
C ASN A 82 11.24 -1.79 20.49
N ALA A 83 12.08 -1.35 19.56
CA ALA A 83 12.04 -1.82 18.15
C ALA A 83 12.16 -3.35 18.00
N ASN A 84 12.81 -4.03 18.94
CA ASN A 84 12.94 -5.49 18.93
C ASN A 84 11.61 -6.21 19.20
N GLU A 85 10.70 -5.63 19.97
CA GLU A 85 9.38 -6.19 20.27
C GLU A 85 8.42 -6.13 19.08
N GLN A 86 8.73 -5.30 18.07
CA GLN A 86 7.94 -5.17 16.85
C GLN A 86 8.41 -6.06 15.70
N ARG A 87 9.48 -6.82 15.91
CA ARG A 87 9.87 -7.85 14.93
C ARG A 87 8.76 -8.89 14.85
N ASP A 88 8.43 -9.29 13.63
CA ASP A 88 7.41 -10.30 13.33
C ASP A 88 5.95 -9.92 13.64
N LEU A 89 5.70 -8.69 14.11
CA LEU A 89 4.34 -8.19 14.31
C LEU A 89 3.81 -7.48 13.05
N LYS A 90 2.50 -7.56 12.87
CA LYS A 90 1.79 -6.73 11.89
C LYS A 90 1.90 -5.27 12.31
N ARG A 91 2.58 -4.43 11.50
CA ARG A 91 2.81 -3.01 11.80
C ARG A 91 2.48 -2.07 10.63
N HIS A 92 2.18 -2.62 9.46
CA HIS A 92 1.82 -1.88 8.26
C HIS A 92 0.36 -2.14 7.88
N PRO A 93 -0.27 -1.24 7.11
CA PRO A 93 -1.69 -1.31 6.83
C PRO A 93 -2.10 -2.49 5.96
N THR A 94 -3.39 -2.80 6.03
CA THR A 94 -4.10 -3.68 5.12
C THR A 94 -5.06 -2.83 4.29
N LEU A 95 -4.95 -2.91 2.96
CA LEU A 95 -5.89 -2.29 2.02
C LEU A 95 -6.74 -3.39 1.39
N HIS A 96 -8.05 -3.29 1.56
CA HIS A 96 -8.97 -4.21 0.92
C HIS A 96 -9.15 -3.89 -0.57
N ASP A 97 -9.99 -4.68 -1.27
CA ASP A 97 -10.18 -4.57 -2.71
C ASP A 97 -10.75 -3.20 -3.13
N ASN A 98 -10.39 -2.74 -4.31
CA ASN A 98 -10.86 -1.52 -4.95
C ASN A 98 -10.59 -0.24 -4.14
N VAL A 99 -9.59 -0.25 -3.26
CA VAL A 99 -9.17 0.97 -2.54
C VAL A 99 -8.36 1.85 -3.47
N VAL A 100 -8.57 3.17 -3.37
CA VAL A 100 -7.72 4.16 -4.02
C VAL A 100 -7.06 5.05 -3.01
N VAL A 101 -5.76 5.24 -3.18
CA VAL A 101 -4.93 6.06 -2.30
C VAL A 101 -4.35 7.22 -3.10
N GLY A 102 -4.84 8.42 -2.81
CA GLY A 102 -4.41 9.67 -3.45
C GLY A 102 -2.96 10.04 -3.14
N SER A 103 -2.39 10.88 -4.00
CA SER A 103 -0.97 11.27 -3.92
C SER A 103 -0.57 11.84 -2.56
N GLY A 104 0.61 11.45 -2.09
CA GLY A 104 1.16 11.95 -0.82
C GLY A 104 0.47 11.44 0.45
N ALA A 105 -0.56 10.60 0.34
CA ALA A 105 -1.25 10.09 1.52
C ALA A 105 -0.35 9.19 2.36
N GLN A 106 -0.46 9.30 3.68
CA GLN A 106 0.27 8.53 4.66
C GLN A 106 -0.70 7.61 5.41
N ILE A 107 -0.60 6.30 5.21
CA ILE A 107 -1.41 5.30 5.91
C ILE A 107 -0.49 4.57 6.88
N LEU A 108 -0.71 4.78 8.17
CA LEU A 108 0.28 4.43 9.20
C LEU A 108 -0.31 3.50 10.24
N GLY A 109 0.40 2.40 10.49
CA GLY A 109 0.06 1.40 11.49
C GLY A 109 -0.65 0.16 10.94
N PRO A 110 -0.94 -0.81 11.80
CA PRO A 110 -1.59 -2.07 11.43
C PRO A 110 -3.12 -1.90 11.23
N ILE A 111 -3.51 -0.81 10.55
CA ILE A 111 -4.90 -0.42 10.32
C ILE A 111 -5.46 -1.05 9.06
N ILE A 112 -6.79 -1.09 8.98
CA ILE A 112 -7.53 -1.65 7.85
C ILE A 112 -8.23 -0.52 7.08
N ILE A 113 -8.01 -0.49 5.77
CA ILE A 113 -8.76 0.37 4.86
C ILE A 113 -9.81 -0.51 4.16
N GLY A 114 -11.09 -0.29 4.49
CA GLY A 114 -12.21 -1.06 3.98
C GLY A 114 -12.40 -0.95 2.47
N LYS A 115 -13.05 -1.95 1.87
CA LYS A 115 -13.31 -2.03 0.43
C LYS A 115 -13.91 -0.77 -0.15
N ASN A 116 -13.58 -0.49 -1.42
CA ASN A 116 -14.16 0.61 -2.18
C ASN A 116 -13.96 1.99 -1.52
N SER A 117 -12.97 2.16 -0.64
CA SER A 117 -12.69 3.44 0.01
C SER A 117 -11.72 4.28 -0.80
N LEU A 118 -11.87 5.59 -0.69
CA LEU A 118 -11.02 6.61 -1.28
C LEU A 118 -10.27 7.37 -0.18
N ILE A 119 -8.95 7.32 -0.22
CA ILE A 119 -8.09 8.14 0.61
C ILE A 119 -7.63 9.34 -0.22
N GLY A 120 -8.02 10.53 0.20
CA GLY A 120 -7.69 11.77 -0.51
C GLY A 120 -6.20 12.08 -0.47
N ALA A 121 -5.77 12.94 -1.39
CA ALA A 121 -4.37 13.36 -1.47
C ALA A 121 -3.91 14.01 -0.15
N ASN A 122 -2.65 13.73 0.24
CA ASN A 122 -2.01 14.21 1.48
C ASN A 122 -2.77 13.89 2.78
N ALA A 123 -3.72 12.97 2.77
CA ALA A 123 -4.40 12.54 3.99
C ALA A 123 -3.47 11.71 4.88
N VAL A 124 -3.57 11.88 6.19
CA VAL A 124 -2.84 11.07 7.19
C VAL A 124 -3.82 10.20 7.94
N VAL A 125 -3.80 8.90 7.65
CA VAL A 125 -4.72 7.90 8.20
C VAL A 125 -3.99 7.04 9.23
N THR A 126 -4.48 7.06 10.46
CA THR A 126 -3.91 6.32 11.61
C THR A 126 -4.93 5.46 12.34
N LYS A 127 -6.13 5.33 11.80
CA LYS A 127 -7.23 4.52 12.35
C LYS A 127 -7.91 3.75 11.24
N ASP A 128 -8.57 2.67 11.58
CA ASP A 128 -9.37 1.87 10.66
C ASP A 128 -10.38 2.73 9.90
N VAL A 129 -10.55 2.41 8.64
CA VAL A 129 -11.48 3.09 7.72
C VAL A 129 -12.57 2.11 7.31
N PRO A 130 -13.85 2.41 7.58
CA PRO A 130 -14.97 1.60 7.11
C PRO A 130 -15.00 1.51 5.59
N GLU A 131 -15.67 0.48 5.08
CA GLU A 131 -15.90 0.33 3.64
C GLU A 131 -16.59 1.56 3.03
N LYS A 132 -16.31 1.82 1.75
CA LYS A 132 -16.96 2.87 0.96
C LYS A 132 -16.81 4.27 1.56
N SER A 133 -15.75 4.53 2.29
CA SER A 133 -15.49 5.82 2.92
C SER A 133 -14.62 6.72 2.05
N ILE A 134 -14.91 8.02 2.06
CA ILE A 134 -14.00 9.05 1.56
C ILE A 134 -13.31 9.70 2.76
N MET A 135 -11.98 9.56 2.83
CA MET A 135 -11.15 10.09 3.92
C MET A 135 -10.26 11.21 3.42
N VAL A 136 -10.26 12.35 4.11
CA VAL A 136 -9.41 13.50 3.76
C VAL A 136 -8.84 14.18 5.00
N GLY A 137 -7.73 14.87 4.86
CA GLY A 137 -7.15 15.77 5.87
C GLY A 137 -6.12 15.12 6.79
N ILE A 138 -5.63 15.92 7.76
CA ILE A 138 -4.61 15.57 8.76
C ILE A 138 -5.10 16.00 10.14
N PRO A 139 -5.46 15.06 11.06
CA PRO A 139 -5.70 13.64 10.80
C PRO A 139 -6.91 13.42 9.88
N ALA A 140 -6.90 12.33 9.11
CA ALA A 140 -7.95 12.07 8.14
C ALA A 140 -9.32 11.88 8.82
N ARG A 141 -10.35 12.48 8.21
CA ARG A 141 -11.74 12.37 8.62
C ARG A 141 -12.60 11.90 7.48
N ARG A 142 -13.63 11.13 7.79
CA ARG A 142 -14.61 10.70 6.79
C ARG A 142 -15.48 11.88 6.40
N VAL A 143 -15.50 12.20 5.11
CA VAL A 143 -16.30 13.33 4.56
C VAL A 143 -17.43 12.87 3.65
N GLY A 144 -17.51 11.57 3.34
CA GLY A 144 -18.53 11.05 2.45
C GLY A 144 -18.46 9.56 2.22
N ASP A 145 -19.28 9.11 1.29
CA ASP A 145 -19.40 7.72 0.82
C ASP A 145 -18.95 7.62 -0.64
N ALA A 146 -18.04 6.71 -0.92
CA ALA A 146 -17.44 6.49 -2.24
C ALA A 146 -18.33 5.70 -3.22
N THR A 147 -19.61 5.46 -2.89
CA THR A 147 -20.51 4.58 -3.66
C THR A 147 -20.96 5.15 -5.00
N LYS A 148 -20.78 6.43 -5.27
CA LYS A 148 -21.27 7.06 -6.51
C LYS A 148 -20.11 7.50 -7.40
N GLY A 149 -19.95 6.83 -8.54
CA GLY A 149 -19.11 7.34 -9.65
C GLY A 149 -17.62 7.05 -9.55
N PHE A 150 -17.19 6.23 -8.59
CA PHE A 150 -15.80 5.90 -8.42
C PHE A 150 -15.47 4.51 -9.01
N LYS A 151 -14.67 4.50 -10.09
CA LYS A 151 -14.07 3.26 -10.63
C LYS A 151 -12.55 3.38 -10.54
N PRO A 152 -11.86 2.49 -9.80
CA PRO A 152 -10.39 2.43 -9.82
C PRO A 152 -9.87 2.14 -11.23
N TYR A 153 -8.77 2.74 -11.64
CA TYR A 153 -8.16 2.50 -12.96
C TYR A 153 -7.80 1.03 -13.23
N ALA A 154 -7.62 0.25 -12.18
CA ALA A 154 -7.29 -1.18 -12.30
C ALA A 154 -8.47 -2.08 -12.67
N VAL A 155 -9.70 -1.55 -12.65
CA VAL A 155 -10.88 -2.31 -13.07
C VAL A 155 -11.06 -2.16 -14.57
N THR A 156 -10.51 -3.08 -15.34
CA THR A 156 -10.91 -3.27 -16.74
C THR A 156 -12.28 -3.94 -16.71
N ASP A 157 -13.31 -3.23 -17.14
CA ASP A 157 -14.61 -3.84 -17.49
C ASP A 157 -14.36 -4.82 -18.64
N LYS A 158 -13.94 -6.05 -18.33
CA LYS A 158 -14.12 -7.22 -19.16
C LYS A 158 -15.16 -8.06 -18.44
N GLU A 159 -16.40 -7.56 -18.47
CA GLU A 159 -17.57 -8.40 -18.42
C GLU A 159 -17.87 -8.80 -19.86
N GLU A 160 -17.59 -10.04 -20.16
CA GLU A 160 -18.32 -10.88 -21.11
C GLU A 160 -18.59 -12.21 -20.45
#